data_35e65087bfde6e59d22e047ac952f928
#
_entry.id   35e65087bfde6e59d22e047ac952f928
#
_cell.length_a   1.000
_cell.length_b   1.000
_cell.length_c   1.000
_cell.angle_alpha   90.00
_cell.angle_beta   90.00
_cell.angle_gamma   90.00
#
_symmetry.space_group_name_H-M   'P 1'
#
loop_
_entity.id
_entity.type
_entity.pdbx_description
1 polymer ?
#
loop_
_entity_poly.entity_id
_entity_poly.type
_entity_poly.pdbx_seq_one_letter_code
_entity_poly.pdbx_strand_id
1 'polypeptide(L)'
;LPGKRVFSAATSARMRQLMRMIVVDGTGRKADALGYRVGGKTGSAEKPGVGGYSRNLVVATFAAAFPMDNPRYVVLTMLDEPKGTEASSFQRTAGYTAAPVVQKTITRIGPLLGIIPDMKRDVDVSELMPLLWKAKGE
;
A
#
# COMPACT_ATOMS: atom_id res chain seq x y z
N LEU A 1 -20.92 -18.66 -8.18
CA LEU A 1 -21.06 -18.38 -9.61
C LEU A 1 -19.68 -18.04 -10.19
N PRO A 2 -19.30 -18.60 -11.35
CA PRO A 2 -18.04 -18.24 -12.01
C PRO A 2 -18.09 -16.77 -12.41
N GLY A 3 -17.12 -15.97 -11.95
CA GLY A 3 -17.01 -14.57 -12.32
C GLY A 3 -16.61 -14.40 -13.80
N LYS A 4 -17.01 -13.29 -14.39
CA LYS A 4 -16.53 -12.88 -15.74
C LYS A 4 -15.10 -12.38 -15.63
N ARG A 5 -14.18 -12.95 -16.40
CA ARG A 5 -12.80 -12.45 -16.48
C ARG A 5 -12.80 -11.10 -17.18
N VAL A 6 -12.24 -10.06 -16.53
CA VAL A 6 -12.20 -8.68 -17.04
C VAL A 6 -10.83 -8.28 -17.60
N PHE A 7 -9.74 -8.98 -17.20
CA PHE A 7 -8.40 -8.79 -17.75
C PHE A 7 -7.57 -10.09 -17.71
N SER A 8 -6.46 -10.12 -18.42
CA SER A 8 -5.62 -11.32 -18.57
C SER A 8 -4.86 -11.67 -17.28
N ALA A 9 -4.41 -12.92 -17.18
CA ALA A 9 -3.52 -13.33 -16.09
C ALA A 9 -2.18 -12.57 -16.12
N ALA A 10 -1.65 -12.25 -17.30
CA ALA A 10 -0.44 -11.44 -17.44
C ALA A 10 -0.63 -10.03 -16.90
N THR A 11 -1.75 -9.38 -17.22
CA THR A 11 -2.09 -8.05 -16.66
C THR A 11 -2.18 -8.12 -15.14
N SER A 12 -2.83 -9.16 -14.58
CA SER A 12 -2.92 -9.36 -13.14
C SER A 12 -1.54 -9.52 -12.49
N ALA A 13 -0.64 -10.29 -13.11
CA ALA A 13 0.73 -10.48 -12.62
C ALA A 13 1.49 -9.14 -12.62
N ARG A 14 1.41 -8.36 -13.70
CA ARG A 14 2.06 -7.05 -13.79
C ARG A 14 1.51 -6.07 -12.75
N MET A 15 0.21 -6.06 -12.52
CA MET A 15 -0.39 -5.22 -11.47
C MET A 15 0.10 -5.60 -10.07
N ARG A 16 0.28 -6.88 -9.79
CA ARG A 16 0.86 -7.33 -8.51
C ARG A 16 2.30 -6.86 -8.32
N GLN A 17 3.13 -6.90 -9.38
CA GLN A 17 4.48 -6.35 -9.35
C GLN A 17 4.46 -4.85 -9.05
N LEU A 18 3.62 -4.08 -9.76
CA LEU A 18 3.48 -2.64 -9.53
C LEU A 18 3.01 -2.31 -8.11
N MET A 19 2.03 -3.04 -7.59
CA MET A 19 1.54 -2.84 -6.21
C MET A 19 2.60 -3.20 -5.17
N ARG A 20 3.41 -4.26 -5.41
CA ARG A 20 4.54 -4.59 -4.54
C ARG A 20 5.60 -3.49 -4.59
N MET A 21 5.94 -2.97 -5.77
CA MET A 21 6.90 -1.90 -5.95
C MET A 21 6.53 -0.63 -5.17
N ILE A 22 5.25 -0.28 -5.09
CA ILE A 22 4.78 0.87 -4.29
C ILE A 22 5.16 0.72 -2.80
N VAL A 23 5.19 -0.52 -2.31
CA VAL A 23 5.53 -0.81 -0.92
C VAL A 23 7.04 -1.00 -0.73
N VAL A 24 7.74 -1.54 -1.72
CA VAL A 24 9.21 -1.71 -1.65
C VAL A 24 9.93 -0.36 -1.76
N ASP A 25 9.55 0.47 -2.75
CA ASP A 25 10.27 1.72 -3.06
C ASP A 25 9.36 2.89 -3.45
N GLY A 26 8.11 2.88 -3.01
CA GLY A 26 7.16 3.93 -3.33
C GLY A 26 6.56 4.61 -2.10
N THR A 27 5.42 5.26 -2.33
CA THR A 27 4.66 5.99 -1.29
C THR A 27 4.07 5.09 -0.21
N GLY A 28 4.10 3.77 -0.41
CA GLY A 28 3.55 2.76 0.50
C GLY A 28 4.58 2.10 1.42
N ARG A 29 5.83 2.54 1.45
CA ARG A 29 6.92 1.87 2.22
C ARG A 29 6.57 1.57 3.67
N LYS A 30 5.83 2.45 4.31
CA LYS A 30 5.42 2.26 5.71
C LYS A 30 4.33 1.19 5.92
N ALA A 31 3.79 0.61 4.82
CA ALA A 31 2.87 -0.53 4.89
C ALA A 31 3.60 -1.88 4.84
N ASP A 32 4.92 -1.91 4.62
CA ASP A 32 5.65 -3.17 4.51
C ASP A 32 5.68 -3.92 5.86
N ALA A 33 5.01 -5.06 5.88
CA ALA A 33 5.08 -6.02 6.97
C ALA A 33 6.04 -7.13 6.54
N LEU A 34 7.21 -7.18 7.19
CA LEU A 34 8.31 -8.06 6.82
C LEU A 34 7.88 -9.52 6.69
N GLY A 35 8.20 -10.14 5.56
CA GLY A 35 7.86 -11.53 5.25
C GLY A 35 6.41 -11.75 4.78
N TYR A 36 5.54 -10.73 4.83
CA TYR A 36 4.16 -10.84 4.36
C TYR A 36 3.96 -10.40 2.91
N ARG A 37 5.00 -9.85 2.28
CA ARG A 37 4.99 -9.45 0.86
C ARG A 37 3.78 -8.59 0.52
N VAL A 38 3.62 -7.52 1.29
CA VAL A 38 2.50 -6.59 1.15
C VAL A 38 2.65 -5.79 -0.14
N GLY A 39 1.59 -5.67 -0.90
CA GLY A 39 1.49 -4.72 -1.99
C GLY A 39 0.25 -3.86 -1.85
N GLY A 40 0.24 -2.68 -2.42
CA GLY A 40 -0.92 -1.80 -2.25
C GLY A 40 -0.76 -0.42 -2.86
N LYS A 41 -1.73 0.45 -2.54
CA LYS A 41 -1.77 1.82 -3.06
C LYS A 41 -2.31 2.79 -2.02
N THR A 42 -1.63 3.92 -1.92
CA THR A 42 -2.09 5.09 -1.15
C THR A 42 -3.22 5.82 -1.87
N GLY A 43 -4.17 6.34 -1.13
CA GLY A 43 -5.16 7.31 -1.59
C GLY A 43 -5.26 8.44 -0.56
N SER A 44 -5.10 9.68 -1.00
CA SER A 44 -5.31 10.88 -0.18
C SER A 44 -6.24 11.81 -0.94
N ALA A 45 -7.42 12.04 -0.41
CA ALA A 45 -8.44 12.89 -1.02
C ALA A 45 -8.70 14.11 -0.13
N GLU A 46 -8.69 15.29 -0.71
CA GLU A 46 -9.11 16.51 -0.03
C GLU A 46 -10.64 16.54 0.07
N LYS A 47 -11.17 17.00 1.19
CA LYS A 47 -12.62 17.15 1.39
C LYS A 47 -13.09 18.52 0.87
N PRO A 48 -14.33 18.59 0.37
CA PRO A 48 -14.94 19.88 0.06
C PRO A 48 -15.10 20.72 1.34
N GLY A 49 -14.81 22.01 1.22
CA GLY A 49 -14.95 22.99 2.27
C GLY A 49 -15.57 24.29 1.72
N VAL A 50 -15.67 25.31 2.57
CA VAL A 50 -16.18 26.64 2.13
C VAL A 50 -15.18 27.25 1.14
N GLY A 51 -15.64 27.46 -0.10
CA GLY A 51 -14.82 28.03 -1.17
C GLY A 51 -14.01 27.02 -2.00
N GLY A 52 -14.23 25.70 -1.87
CA GLY A 52 -13.57 24.65 -2.66
C GLY A 52 -13.01 23.50 -1.83
N TYR A 53 -12.00 22.80 -2.35
CA TYR A 53 -11.36 21.71 -1.61
C TYR A 53 -10.39 22.25 -0.55
N SER A 54 -10.45 21.67 0.64
CA SER A 54 -9.60 22.06 1.78
C SER A 54 -8.39 21.13 1.89
N ARG A 55 -7.19 21.67 1.71
CA ARG A 55 -5.92 20.93 1.90
C ARG A 55 -5.70 20.41 3.32
N ASN A 56 -6.44 20.95 4.28
CA ASN A 56 -6.33 20.56 5.69
C ASN A 56 -7.29 19.44 6.09
N LEU A 57 -8.31 19.17 5.28
CA LEU A 57 -9.32 18.13 5.53
C LEU A 57 -9.10 16.99 4.53
N VAL A 58 -8.38 15.97 4.96
CA VAL A 58 -7.95 14.86 4.10
C VAL A 58 -8.58 13.56 4.57
N VAL A 59 -9.09 12.76 3.64
CA VAL A 59 -9.36 11.35 3.83
C VAL A 59 -8.14 10.57 3.34
N ALA A 60 -7.46 9.89 4.23
CA ALA A 60 -6.26 9.09 3.94
C ALA A 60 -6.61 7.61 3.90
N THR A 61 -6.39 6.94 2.77
CA THR A 61 -6.69 5.51 2.58
C THR A 61 -5.45 4.76 2.14
N PHE A 62 -5.36 3.50 2.55
CA PHE A 62 -4.40 2.55 2.01
C PHE A 62 -5.12 1.23 1.74
N ALA A 63 -5.16 0.82 0.47
CA ALA A 63 -5.64 -0.50 0.07
C ALA A 63 -4.44 -1.41 -0.14
N ALA A 64 -4.38 -2.50 0.60
CA ALA A 64 -3.32 -3.49 0.55
C ALA A 64 -3.85 -4.88 0.22
N ALA A 65 -3.03 -5.70 -0.42
CA ALA A 65 -3.24 -7.13 -0.55
C ALA A 65 -1.99 -7.88 -0.09
N PHE A 66 -2.17 -9.09 0.44
CA PHE A 66 -1.06 -9.94 0.87
C PHE A 66 -1.44 -11.44 0.90
N PRO A 67 -0.47 -12.36 0.78
CA PRO A 67 0.88 -12.16 0.25
C PRO A 67 0.80 -11.86 -1.26
N MET A 68 1.59 -10.89 -1.78
CA MET A 68 1.40 -10.39 -3.15
C MET A 68 1.84 -11.39 -4.23
N ASP A 69 2.68 -12.35 -3.90
CA ASP A 69 3.01 -13.49 -4.79
C ASP A 69 1.81 -14.44 -5.01
N ASN A 70 0.92 -14.56 -4.01
CA ASN A 70 -0.35 -15.30 -4.11
C ASN A 70 -1.41 -14.60 -3.22
N PRO A 71 -2.04 -13.53 -3.69
CA PRO A 71 -2.93 -12.71 -2.86
C PRO A 71 -4.11 -13.51 -2.32
N ARG A 72 -4.27 -13.49 -1.01
CA ARG A 72 -5.35 -14.18 -0.29
C ARG A 72 -6.26 -13.23 0.46
N TYR A 73 -5.71 -12.09 0.90
CA TYR A 73 -6.44 -11.14 1.73
C TYR A 73 -6.24 -9.71 1.23
N VAL A 74 -7.25 -8.91 1.45
CA VAL A 74 -7.22 -7.46 1.23
C VAL A 74 -7.46 -6.77 2.56
N VAL A 75 -6.68 -5.73 2.83
CA VAL A 75 -6.85 -4.83 3.98
C VAL A 75 -7.04 -3.42 3.45
N LEU A 76 -8.14 -2.80 3.81
CA LEU A 76 -8.39 -1.39 3.53
C LEU A 76 -8.39 -0.63 4.84
N THR A 77 -7.52 0.36 4.95
CA THR A 77 -7.51 1.32 6.05
C THR A 77 -7.96 2.67 5.52
N MET A 78 -8.89 3.30 6.21
CA MET A 78 -9.36 4.65 5.94
C MET A 78 -9.31 5.46 7.23
N LEU A 79 -8.67 6.62 7.17
CA LEU A 79 -8.60 7.59 8.27
C LEU A 79 -9.22 8.89 7.79
N ASP A 80 -10.23 9.33 8.51
CA ASP A 80 -10.90 10.60 8.23
C ASP A 80 -10.24 11.71 9.04
N GLU A 81 -9.73 12.73 8.35
CA GLU A 81 -9.04 13.89 8.91
C GLU A 81 -7.91 13.53 9.89
N PRO A 82 -6.98 12.63 9.51
CA PRO A 82 -5.87 12.29 10.39
C PRO A 82 -5.06 13.54 10.71
N LYS A 83 -4.69 13.67 11.98
CA LYS A 83 -3.78 14.74 12.42
C LYS A 83 -2.34 14.30 12.21
N GLY A 84 -1.50 15.21 11.76
CA GLY A 84 -0.07 15.01 11.74
C GLY A 84 0.46 14.89 13.18
N THR A 85 1.28 13.88 13.43
CA THR A 85 1.96 13.65 14.70
C THR A 85 3.47 13.58 14.47
N GLU A 86 4.25 13.60 15.52
CA GLU A 86 5.70 13.42 15.43
C GLU A 86 6.07 12.10 14.72
N ALA A 87 5.35 11.00 15.02
CA ALA A 87 5.54 9.71 14.36
C ALA A 87 5.24 9.71 12.85
N SER A 88 4.40 10.62 12.39
CA SER A 88 4.11 10.83 10.97
C SER A 88 4.94 11.97 10.35
N SER A 89 5.93 12.50 11.07
CA SER A 89 6.66 13.72 10.68
C SER A 89 5.70 14.88 10.35
N PHE A 90 4.63 14.99 11.11
CA PHE A 90 3.53 15.95 10.94
C PHE A 90 2.79 15.85 9.60
N GLN A 91 3.05 14.78 8.82
CA GLN A 91 2.35 14.50 7.56
C GLN A 91 0.96 13.89 7.82
N ARG A 92 0.00 14.22 6.95
CA ARG A 92 -1.38 13.74 7.01
C ARG A 92 -1.74 12.76 5.87
N THR A 93 -0.88 12.64 4.86
CA THR A 93 -1.13 11.79 3.71
C THR A 93 -1.09 10.31 4.07
N ALA A 94 -1.74 9.49 3.25
CA ALA A 94 -1.95 8.07 3.52
C ALA A 94 -0.65 7.26 3.71
N GLY A 95 0.44 7.62 3.02
CA GLY A 95 1.73 6.96 3.19
C GLY A 95 2.33 7.12 4.60
N TYR A 96 1.95 8.17 5.31
CA TYR A 96 2.43 8.47 6.67
C TYR A 96 1.42 8.11 7.77
N THR A 97 0.15 7.97 7.43
CA THR A 97 -0.92 7.75 8.41
C THR A 97 -1.59 6.39 8.25
N ALA A 98 -2.18 6.09 7.10
CA ALA A 98 -2.89 4.84 6.85
C ALA A 98 -1.94 3.64 6.61
N ALA A 99 -0.82 3.84 5.91
CA ALA A 99 0.13 2.78 5.60
C ALA A 99 0.74 2.11 6.85
N PRO A 100 1.19 2.83 7.90
CA PRO A 100 1.67 2.21 9.14
C PRO A 100 0.59 1.40 9.87
N VAL A 101 -0.69 1.79 9.75
CA VAL A 101 -1.80 1.04 10.35
C VAL A 101 -1.94 -0.30 9.64
N VAL A 102 -1.87 -0.32 8.29
CA VAL A 102 -1.88 -1.57 7.52
C VAL A 102 -0.74 -2.49 7.94
N GLN A 103 0.49 -1.97 8.04
CA GLN A 103 1.65 -2.74 8.48
C GLN A 103 1.40 -3.41 9.84
N LYS A 104 0.97 -2.64 10.83
CA LYS A 104 0.67 -3.16 12.18
C LYS A 104 -0.46 -4.18 12.16
N THR A 105 -1.50 -3.94 11.37
CA THR A 105 -2.62 -4.84 11.21
C THR A 105 -2.16 -6.17 10.64
N ILE A 106 -1.49 -6.16 9.48
CA ILE A 106 -1.04 -7.39 8.80
C ILE A 106 -0.09 -8.20 9.70
N THR A 107 0.85 -7.54 10.39
CA THR A 107 1.77 -8.22 11.31
C THR A 107 1.01 -8.97 12.44
N ARG A 108 -0.11 -8.42 12.90
CA ARG A 108 -0.91 -9.03 13.98
C ARG A 108 -1.86 -10.12 13.49
N ILE A 109 -2.56 -9.85 12.38
CA ILE A 109 -3.58 -10.78 11.88
C ILE A 109 -3.00 -11.89 10.99
N GLY A 110 -1.85 -11.68 10.36
CA GLY A 110 -1.24 -12.65 9.44
C GLY A 110 -1.13 -14.06 10.01
N PRO A 111 -0.57 -14.26 11.22
CA PRO A 111 -0.50 -15.57 11.84
C PRO A 111 -1.88 -16.18 12.11
N LEU A 112 -2.85 -15.36 12.53
CA LEU A 112 -4.23 -15.79 12.79
C LEU A 112 -4.95 -16.25 11.51
N LEU A 113 -4.56 -15.69 10.36
CA LEU A 113 -5.07 -16.07 9.05
C LEU A 113 -4.29 -17.24 8.41
N GLY A 114 -3.36 -17.84 9.14
CA GLY A 114 -2.53 -18.94 8.66
C GLY A 114 -1.49 -18.50 7.62
N ILE A 115 -1.13 -17.22 7.57
CA ILE A 115 -0.04 -16.72 6.74
C ILE A 115 1.23 -16.63 7.58
N ILE A 116 2.15 -17.55 7.30
CA ILE A 116 3.46 -17.54 7.95
C ILE A 116 4.36 -16.54 7.21
N PRO A 117 5.04 -15.61 7.93
CA PRO A 117 5.98 -14.69 7.29
C PRO A 117 7.15 -15.48 6.69
N ASP A 118 7.52 -15.13 5.46
CA ASP A 118 8.63 -15.76 4.74
C ASP A 118 9.55 -14.65 4.18
N MET A 119 10.72 -14.53 4.76
CA MET A 119 11.72 -13.50 4.40
C MET A 119 12.54 -13.87 3.15
N LYS A 120 12.42 -15.11 2.67
CA LYS A 120 13.16 -15.61 1.50
C LYS A 120 12.37 -15.48 0.19
N ARG A 121 11.07 -15.19 0.29
CA ARG A 121 10.18 -15.04 -0.85
C ARG A 121 9.73 -13.60 -1.00
N ASP A 122 9.74 -13.13 -2.23
CA ASP A 122 9.07 -11.88 -2.62
C ASP A 122 8.59 -11.95 -4.07
N VAL A 123 7.83 -10.96 -4.50
CA VAL A 123 7.48 -10.76 -5.90
C VAL A 123 8.71 -10.18 -6.60
N ASP A 124 9.11 -10.78 -7.70
CA ASP A 124 10.20 -10.23 -8.52
C ASP A 124 9.74 -8.91 -9.17
N VAL A 125 10.40 -7.85 -8.79
CA VAL A 125 10.17 -6.48 -9.29
C VAL A 125 11.39 -5.93 -10.04
N SER A 126 12.38 -6.76 -10.31
CA SER A 126 13.66 -6.38 -10.94
C SER A 126 13.47 -5.65 -12.27
N GLU A 127 12.50 -6.08 -13.08
CA GLU A 127 12.16 -5.44 -14.36
C GLU A 127 11.62 -4.01 -14.20
N LEU A 128 11.10 -3.66 -13.04
CA LEU A 128 10.54 -2.34 -12.75
C LEU A 128 11.59 -1.38 -12.20
N MET A 129 12.67 -1.89 -11.61
CA MET A 129 13.71 -1.05 -11.00
C MET A 129 14.32 -0.01 -11.96
N PRO A 130 14.62 -0.34 -13.24
CA PRO A 130 15.13 0.65 -14.19
C PRO A 130 14.13 1.76 -14.54
N LEU A 131 12.83 1.52 -14.31
CA LEU A 131 11.75 2.48 -14.61
C LEU A 131 11.54 3.50 -13.47
N LEU A 132 12.16 3.28 -12.32
CA LEU A 132 12.08 4.23 -11.21
C LEU A 132 12.80 5.52 -11.60
N TRP A 133 12.11 6.63 -11.42
CA TRP A 133 12.69 7.94 -11.61
C TRP A 133 13.71 8.20 -10.49
N LYS A 134 15.00 8.29 -10.87
CA LYS A 134 16.04 8.73 -9.95
C LYS A 134 16.18 10.26 -10.12
N ALA A 135 16.00 11.01 -9.05
CA ALA A 135 16.31 12.43 -9.09
C ALA A 135 17.78 12.60 -9.53
N LYS A 136 18.01 13.46 -10.53
CA LYS A 136 19.39 13.80 -10.93
C LYS A 136 20.08 14.45 -9.75
N GLY A 137 21.03 13.77 -9.12
CA GLY A 137 21.87 14.34 -8.06
C GLY A 137 22.04 13.51 -6.78
N GLU A 138 21.66 12.22 -6.77
CA GLU A 138 22.11 11.27 -5.74
C GLU A 138 23.06 10.24 -6.33
#